data_73b09a5ea6142fa4a34cacdaecde9177
#
_entry.id   73b09a5ea6142fa4a34cacdaecde9177
#
_cell.length_a   1.000
_cell.length_b   1.000
_cell.length_c   1.000
_cell.angle_alpha   90.00
_cell.angle_beta   90.00
_cell.angle_gamma   90.00
#
_symmetry.space_group_name_H-M   'P 1'
#
loop_
_entity.id
_entity.type
_entity.pdbx_description
1 polymer ?
#
loop_
_entity_poly.entity_id
_entity_poly.type
_entity_poly.pdbx_seq_one_letter_code
_entity_poly.pdbx_strand_id
1 'polypeptide(L)'
;LRANQFRRHKSHVIVFFIFIVSNCGGLLTPLGDPPLYLGFLKGVPFWWTFYRLIPIWALTLLILLFIFHLIDDRIFDDEETHVRGSLIQTIQEAQQPIHIEGWANVFCLGGILTTVMLSGYSLNPYLEAHCGAWASALSRLIQIAVMLVFAVVSYKRTPLVIHEENQFGFGPIIEVAVLFFGIFGAMIPALTLLEAKGQTIAITHPWAYFWLSGFLSSFLDNAPTYLSYASLAAGQHGISPSHLGDLASQYPKILAAISCGSVFMGANSYIGNGPNFMVRAIAEQARVKMPSFGGYMLWSGAILIPVFILMTFIFF
;
A
#
# COMPACT_ATOMS: atom_id res chain seq x y z
N LEU A 1 -10.86 -16.03 -3.07
CA LEU A 1 -10.59 -17.47 -2.95
C LEU A 1 -11.87 -18.29 -2.87
N ARG A 2 -12.88 -17.86 -2.07
CA ARG A 2 -14.17 -18.59 -1.95
C ARG A 2 -14.88 -18.74 -3.30
N ALA A 3 -15.00 -17.68 -4.09
CA ALA A 3 -15.64 -17.72 -5.42
C ALA A 3 -14.90 -18.60 -6.45
N ASN A 4 -13.64 -18.90 -6.21
CA ASN A 4 -12.79 -19.70 -7.12
C ASN A 4 -12.40 -21.06 -6.51
N GLN A 5 -13.20 -21.62 -5.59
CA GLN A 5 -12.88 -22.88 -4.90
C GLN A 5 -12.68 -24.06 -5.87
N PHE A 6 -13.46 -24.08 -6.93
CA PHE A 6 -13.49 -25.18 -7.91
C PHE A 6 -12.38 -25.09 -8.97
N ARG A 7 -11.71 -23.95 -9.09
CA ARG A 7 -10.60 -23.79 -10.04
C ARG A 7 -9.37 -24.54 -9.57
N ARG A 8 -8.73 -25.23 -10.49
CA ARG A 8 -7.50 -25.99 -10.24
C ARG A 8 -6.26 -25.08 -10.14
N HIS A 9 -6.20 -24.08 -11.00
CA HIS A 9 -5.10 -23.12 -11.08
C HIS A 9 -5.53 -21.75 -10.57
N LYS A 10 -5.08 -21.38 -9.36
CA LYS A 10 -5.46 -20.13 -8.67
C LYS A 10 -4.27 -19.24 -8.29
N SER A 11 -3.05 -19.73 -8.44
CA SER A 11 -1.85 -19.02 -7.97
C SER A 11 -1.66 -17.66 -8.65
N HIS A 12 -1.96 -17.56 -9.95
CA HIS A 12 -1.88 -16.30 -10.69
C HIS A 12 -2.85 -15.24 -10.13
N VAL A 13 -4.06 -15.63 -9.71
CA VAL A 13 -5.03 -14.70 -9.09
C VAL A 13 -4.44 -14.05 -7.84
N ILE A 14 -3.74 -14.85 -7.01
CA ILE A 14 -3.11 -14.35 -5.79
C ILE A 14 -1.89 -13.49 -6.11
N VAL A 15 -1.09 -13.87 -7.11
CA VAL A 15 0.06 -13.07 -7.57
C VAL A 15 -0.42 -11.69 -8.03
N PHE A 16 -1.44 -11.62 -8.85
CA PHE A 16 -2.00 -10.34 -9.31
C PHE A 16 -2.72 -9.58 -8.19
N PHE A 17 -3.32 -10.27 -7.22
CA PHE A 17 -3.84 -9.61 -6.03
C PHE A 17 -2.74 -8.87 -5.26
N ILE A 18 -1.56 -9.50 -5.12
CA ILE A 18 -0.40 -8.84 -4.51
C ILE A 18 0.04 -7.64 -5.35
N PHE A 19 0.15 -7.77 -6.68
CA PHE A 19 0.55 -6.66 -7.55
C PHE A 19 -0.41 -5.49 -7.45
N ILE A 20 -1.71 -5.77 -7.61
CA ILE A 20 -2.74 -4.74 -7.78
C ILE A 20 -3.24 -4.23 -6.43
N VAL A 21 -3.71 -5.13 -5.55
CA VAL A 21 -4.43 -4.74 -4.33
C VAL A 21 -3.47 -4.43 -3.18
N SER A 22 -2.48 -5.31 -2.95
CA SER A 22 -1.57 -5.14 -1.81
C SER A 22 -0.56 -4.01 -2.01
N ASN A 23 -0.31 -3.56 -3.25
CA ASN A 23 0.69 -2.53 -3.55
C ASN A 23 0.12 -1.40 -4.41
N CYS A 24 -0.05 -1.62 -5.72
CA CYS A 24 -0.42 -0.53 -6.64
C CYS A 24 -1.70 0.19 -6.23
N GLY A 25 -2.69 -0.52 -5.68
CA GLY A 25 -3.95 0.05 -5.22
C GLY A 25 -3.82 1.07 -4.11
N GLY A 26 -2.79 0.94 -3.27
CA GLY A 26 -2.54 1.83 -2.13
C GLY A 26 -2.04 3.23 -2.49
N LEU A 27 -1.65 3.47 -3.75
CA LEU A 27 -0.97 4.72 -4.15
C LEU A 27 -1.83 5.99 -4.07
N LEU A 28 -3.15 5.89 -4.13
CA LEU A 28 -4.00 7.09 -4.33
C LEU A 28 -4.23 7.94 -3.10
N THR A 29 -4.14 7.37 -1.91
CA THR A 29 -4.44 8.11 -0.69
C THR A 29 -3.41 7.83 0.40
N PRO A 30 -3.19 8.78 1.31
CA PRO A 30 -2.32 8.57 2.48
C PRO A 30 -2.72 7.39 3.37
N LEU A 31 -3.94 6.87 3.23
CA LEU A 31 -4.45 5.76 4.01
C LEU A 31 -4.32 4.41 3.28
N GLY A 32 -3.96 4.46 2.00
CA GLY A 32 -3.82 3.26 1.16
C GLY A 32 -2.54 2.50 1.42
N ASP A 33 -1.45 3.21 1.75
CA ASP A 33 -0.15 2.60 2.02
C ASP A 33 0.66 3.45 3.03
N PRO A 34 1.38 2.84 3.98
CA PRO A 34 2.16 3.53 5.00
C PRO A 34 3.10 4.63 4.50
N PRO A 35 3.83 4.51 3.38
CA PRO A 35 4.66 5.57 2.82
C PRO A 35 3.93 6.90 2.68
N LEU A 36 2.77 6.86 2.08
CA LEU A 36 1.99 8.07 1.78
C LEU A 36 1.41 8.70 3.06
N TYR A 37 1.06 7.86 4.03
CA TYR A 37 0.64 8.34 5.35
C TYR A 37 1.78 9.06 6.07
N LEU A 38 3.01 8.54 6.00
CA LEU A 38 4.18 9.19 6.58
C LEU A 38 4.51 10.52 5.87
N GLY A 39 4.32 10.59 4.55
CA GLY A 39 4.40 11.83 3.80
C GLY A 39 3.38 12.86 4.28
N PHE A 40 2.13 12.42 4.47
CA PHE A 40 1.05 13.26 5.01
C PHE A 40 1.39 13.80 6.42
N LEU A 41 1.90 12.96 7.32
CA LEU A 41 2.34 13.37 8.64
C LEU A 41 3.50 14.39 8.60
N LYS A 42 4.24 14.43 7.50
CA LYS A 42 5.32 15.40 7.23
C LYS A 42 4.88 16.57 6.34
N GLY A 43 3.57 16.83 6.25
CA GLY A 43 3.00 18.02 5.62
C GLY A 43 2.65 17.89 4.13
N VAL A 44 2.78 16.71 3.50
CA VAL A 44 2.24 16.50 2.14
C VAL A 44 0.71 16.60 2.19
N PRO A 45 0.07 17.44 1.37
CA PRO A 45 -1.39 17.58 1.40
C PRO A 45 -2.08 16.25 1.11
N PHE A 46 -3.17 15.94 1.83
CA PHE A 46 -3.91 14.68 1.69
C PHE A 46 -4.31 14.38 0.24
N TRP A 47 -4.89 15.37 -0.44
CA TRP A 47 -5.35 15.25 -1.81
C TRP A 47 -4.25 15.34 -2.88
N TRP A 48 -3.01 15.68 -2.49
CA TRP A 48 -1.89 15.76 -3.41
C TRP A 48 -1.61 14.40 -4.07
N THR A 49 -1.63 13.33 -3.29
CA THR A 49 -1.44 11.96 -3.79
C THR A 49 -2.50 11.62 -4.82
N PHE A 50 -3.76 11.92 -4.54
CA PHE A 50 -4.86 11.65 -5.45
C PHE A 50 -4.68 12.39 -6.78
N TYR A 51 -4.61 13.73 -6.76
CA TYR A 51 -4.55 14.50 -8.00
C TYR A 51 -3.27 14.28 -8.79
N ARG A 52 -2.17 14.06 -8.12
CA ARG A 52 -0.86 13.92 -8.78
C ARG A 52 -0.59 12.52 -9.28
N LEU A 53 -1.04 11.50 -8.56
CA LEU A 53 -0.68 10.12 -8.84
C LEU A 53 -1.77 9.34 -9.61
N ILE A 54 -2.99 9.88 -9.72
CA ILE A 54 -4.09 9.20 -10.41
C ILE A 54 -3.79 8.80 -11.87
N PRO A 55 -3.09 9.61 -12.70
CA PRO A 55 -2.78 9.19 -14.07
C PRO A 55 -1.82 7.99 -14.11
N ILE A 56 -0.80 8.02 -13.23
CA ILE A 56 0.21 6.94 -13.14
C ILE A 56 -0.46 5.67 -12.61
N TRP A 57 -1.24 5.81 -11.55
CA TRP A 57 -2.01 4.73 -10.93
C TRP A 57 -2.99 4.09 -11.92
N ALA A 58 -3.82 4.90 -12.57
CA ALA A 58 -4.85 4.41 -13.48
C ALA A 58 -4.23 3.64 -14.66
N LEU A 59 -3.19 4.19 -15.29
CA LEU A 59 -2.52 3.52 -16.40
C LEU A 59 -1.86 2.22 -15.96
N THR A 60 -1.18 2.22 -14.81
CA THR A 60 -0.55 1.01 -14.25
C THR A 60 -1.60 -0.08 -13.99
N LEU A 61 -2.72 0.27 -13.33
CA LEU A 61 -3.78 -0.71 -13.05
C LEU A 61 -4.46 -1.21 -14.31
N LEU A 62 -4.75 -0.34 -15.27
CA LEU A 62 -5.35 -0.76 -16.55
C LEU A 62 -4.48 -1.79 -17.27
N ILE A 63 -3.17 -1.56 -17.33
CA ILE A 63 -2.24 -2.50 -17.96
C ILE A 63 -2.19 -3.82 -17.17
N LEU A 64 -2.09 -3.76 -15.84
CA LEU A 64 -2.01 -4.97 -15.02
C LEU A 64 -3.32 -5.78 -15.07
N LEU A 65 -4.47 -5.13 -15.06
CA LEU A 65 -5.77 -5.80 -15.21
C LEU A 65 -5.92 -6.41 -16.60
N PHE A 66 -5.45 -5.74 -17.63
CA PHE A 66 -5.46 -6.29 -19.00
C PHE A 66 -4.56 -7.54 -19.12
N ILE A 67 -3.34 -7.48 -18.57
CA ILE A 67 -2.44 -8.64 -18.54
C ILE A 67 -3.06 -9.78 -17.73
N PHE A 68 -3.66 -9.46 -16.57
CA PHE A 68 -4.37 -10.44 -15.75
C PHE A 68 -5.47 -11.14 -16.54
N HIS A 69 -6.32 -10.37 -17.22
CA HIS A 69 -7.41 -10.93 -18.04
C HIS A 69 -6.89 -11.90 -19.11
N LEU A 70 -5.85 -11.52 -19.85
CA LEU A 70 -5.26 -12.38 -20.88
C LEU A 70 -4.68 -13.69 -20.30
N ILE A 71 -4.07 -13.62 -19.12
CA ILE A 71 -3.48 -14.80 -18.47
C ILE A 71 -4.60 -15.68 -17.88
N ASP A 72 -5.59 -15.05 -17.23
CA ASP A 72 -6.71 -15.77 -16.62
C ASP A 72 -7.56 -16.49 -17.65
N ASP A 73 -7.84 -15.85 -18.79
CA ASP A 73 -8.57 -16.47 -19.90
C ASP A 73 -7.84 -17.72 -20.42
N ARG A 74 -6.53 -17.61 -20.68
CA ARG A 74 -5.75 -18.76 -21.16
C ARG A 74 -5.74 -19.91 -20.16
N ILE A 75 -5.52 -19.61 -18.87
CA ILE A 75 -5.51 -20.64 -17.83
C ILE A 75 -6.90 -21.26 -17.65
N PHE A 76 -7.96 -20.46 -17.81
CA PHE A 76 -9.34 -20.95 -17.72
C PHE A 76 -9.70 -21.84 -18.90
N ASP A 77 -9.21 -21.52 -20.11
CA ASP A 77 -9.45 -22.34 -21.30
C ASP A 77 -8.73 -23.69 -21.26
N ASP A 78 -7.59 -23.78 -20.59
CA ASP A 78 -6.84 -25.02 -20.39
C ASP A 78 -7.45 -25.93 -19.30
N GLU A 79 -8.42 -25.44 -18.50
CA GLU A 79 -9.12 -26.28 -17.54
C GLU A 79 -10.07 -27.24 -18.26
N GLU A 80 -10.12 -28.51 -17.76
CA GLU A 80 -10.96 -29.57 -18.37
C GLU A 80 -12.43 -29.13 -18.51
N THR A 81 -13.05 -29.43 -19.62
CA THR A 81 -14.42 -29.00 -19.96
C THR A 81 -15.45 -29.39 -18.87
N HIS A 82 -15.19 -30.49 -18.14
CA HIS A 82 -16.05 -30.91 -17.04
C HIS A 82 -15.99 -29.99 -15.85
N VAL A 83 -14.80 -29.50 -15.52
CA VAL A 83 -14.58 -28.50 -14.44
C VAL A 83 -15.22 -27.17 -14.84
N ARG A 84 -15.12 -26.76 -16.10
CA ARG A 84 -15.76 -25.54 -16.62
C ARG A 84 -17.29 -25.60 -16.50
N GLY A 85 -17.90 -26.72 -16.86
CA GLY A 85 -19.34 -26.92 -16.76
C GLY A 85 -19.85 -26.81 -15.32
N SER A 86 -19.20 -27.48 -14.38
CA SER A 86 -19.55 -27.39 -12.95
C SER A 86 -19.32 -25.99 -12.37
N LEU A 87 -18.29 -25.29 -12.84
CA LEU A 87 -17.94 -23.93 -12.40
C LEU A 87 -19.01 -22.92 -12.86
N ILE A 88 -19.47 -23.03 -14.11
CA ILE A 88 -20.53 -22.18 -14.65
C ILE A 88 -21.83 -22.38 -13.88
N GLN A 89 -22.22 -23.66 -13.62
CA GLN A 89 -23.39 -23.94 -12.81
C GLN A 89 -23.27 -23.38 -11.39
N THR A 90 -22.13 -23.57 -10.74
CA THR A 90 -21.90 -23.05 -9.37
C THR A 90 -21.85 -21.52 -9.33
N ILE A 91 -21.30 -20.86 -10.36
CA ILE A 91 -21.33 -19.40 -10.47
C ILE A 91 -22.77 -18.91 -10.68
N GLN A 92 -23.58 -19.60 -11.50
CA GLN A 92 -24.98 -19.25 -11.70
C GLN A 92 -25.83 -19.49 -10.45
N GLU A 93 -25.58 -20.56 -9.70
CA GLU A 93 -26.23 -20.86 -8.42
C GLU A 93 -25.75 -19.92 -7.29
N ALA A 94 -24.50 -19.46 -7.34
CA ALA A 94 -23.90 -18.53 -6.38
C ALA A 94 -24.10 -17.05 -6.72
N GLN A 95 -24.88 -16.71 -7.75
CA GLN A 95 -25.26 -15.32 -8.05
C GLN A 95 -26.20 -14.79 -6.96
N GLN A 96 -25.68 -14.62 -5.76
CA GLN A 96 -26.32 -13.82 -4.75
C GLN A 96 -26.12 -12.33 -5.08
N PRO A 97 -27.15 -11.50 -4.91
CA PRO A 97 -26.99 -10.05 -5.07
C PRO A 97 -25.88 -9.57 -4.13
N ILE A 98 -25.10 -8.61 -4.59
CA ILE A 98 -24.02 -8.00 -3.77
C ILE A 98 -24.67 -7.52 -2.46
N HIS A 99 -24.36 -8.18 -1.36
CA HIS A 99 -24.82 -7.82 -0.04
C HIS A 99 -23.64 -7.38 0.81
N ILE A 100 -23.76 -6.20 1.41
CA ILE A 100 -22.74 -5.68 2.32
C ILE A 100 -23.18 -5.99 3.73
N GLU A 101 -22.52 -6.95 4.36
CA GLU A 101 -22.69 -7.24 5.76
C GLU A 101 -21.80 -6.33 6.62
N GLY A 102 -22.33 -5.85 7.75
CA GLY A 102 -21.56 -5.01 8.64
C GLY A 102 -21.49 -3.52 8.23
N TRP A 103 -22.58 -2.96 7.68
CA TRP A 103 -22.67 -1.52 7.32
C TRP A 103 -22.18 -0.56 8.42
N ALA A 104 -22.33 -0.94 9.70
CA ALA A 104 -21.80 -0.15 10.82
C ALA A 104 -20.30 0.07 10.75
N ASN A 105 -19.55 -0.87 10.15
CA ASN A 105 -18.11 -0.76 9.98
C ASN A 105 -17.71 0.26 8.90
N VAL A 106 -18.57 0.49 7.92
CA VAL A 106 -18.38 1.55 6.92
C VAL A 106 -18.41 2.92 7.58
N PHE A 107 -19.34 3.14 8.52
CA PHE A 107 -19.39 4.39 9.30
C PHE A 107 -18.16 4.55 10.21
N CYS A 108 -17.70 3.47 10.86
CA CYS A 108 -16.49 3.50 11.67
C CYS A 108 -15.26 3.81 10.81
N LEU A 109 -15.14 3.19 9.63
CA LEU A 109 -14.08 3.49 8.67
C LEU A 109 -14.15 4.97 8.21
N GLY A 110 -15.32 5.46 7.85
CA GLY A 110 -15.54 6.87 7.51
C GLY A 110 -15.14 7.82 8.64
N GLY A 111 -15.44 7.45 9.89
CA GLY A 111 -15.01 8.19 11.08
C GLY A 111 -13.48 8.23 11.24
N ILE A 112 -12.79 7.11 11.01
CA ILE A 112 -11.32 7.05 11.02
C ILE A 112 -10.74 7.94 9.92
N LEU A 113 -11.26 7.85 8.68
CA LEU A 113 -10.82 8.69 7.56
C LEU A 113 -10.98 10.18 7.87
N THR A 114 -12.15 10.55 8.39
CA THR A 114 -12.45 11.93 8.78
C THR A 114 -11.52 12.41 9.89
N THR A 115 -11.23 11.56 10.87
CA THR A 115 -10.30 11.90 11.97
C THR A 115 -8.91 12.19 11.45
N VAL A 116 -8.39 11.38 10.52
CA VAL A 116 -7.06 11.62 9.92
C VAL A 116 -7.06 12.93 9.14
N MET A 117 -8.09 13.19 8.34
CA MET A 117 -8.19 14.44 7.57
C MET A 117 -8.28 15.67 8.48
N LEU A 118 -9.16 15.64 9.48
CA LEU A 118 -9.35 16.75 10.42
C LEU A 118 -8.10 16.99 11.27
N SER A 119 -7.38 15.93 11.63
CA SER A 119 -6.11 16.06 12.36
C SER A 119 -5.08 16.89 11.57
N GLY A 120 -4.92 16.63 10.28
CA GLY A 120 -3.97 17.36 9.44
C GLY A 120 -4.42 18.77 9.09
N TYR A 121 -5.70 18.97 8.75
CA TYR A 121 -6.19 20.26 8.24
C TYR A 121 -6.63 21.26 9.30
N SER A 122 -7.13 20.79 10.43
CA SER A 122 -7.77 21.66 11.43
C SER A 122 -7.14 21.52 12.81
N LEU A 123 -6.96 20.32 13.31
CA LEU A 123 -6.54 20.09 14.67
C LEU A 123 -5.07 20.51 14.88
N ASN A 124 -4.20 20.12 13.97
CA ASN A 124 -2.77 20.40 14.08
C ASN A 124 -2.48 21.92 14.03
N PRO A 125 -2.97 22.70 13.04
CA PRO A 125 -2.81 24.14 13.00
C PRO A 125 -3.42 24.87 14.22
N TYR A 126 -4.60 24.40 14.69
CA TYR A 126 -5.23 24.95 15.87
C TYR A 126 -4.37 24.75 17.14
N LEU A 127 -3.84 23.57 17.33
CA LEU A 127 -2.99 23.25 18.48
C LEU A 127 -1.63 23.97 18.39
N GLU A 128 -1.06 24.10 17.20
CA GLU A 128 0.19 24.88 17.00
C GLU A 128 0.04 26.34 17.45
N ALA A 129 -1.13 26.93 17.17
CA ALA A 129 -1.42 28.30 17.60
C ALA A 129 -1.59 28.44 19.14
N HIS A 130 -1.98 27.37 19.86
CA HIS A 130 -2.36 27.44 21.28
C HIS A 130 -1.43 26.67 22.22
N CYS A 131 -0.76 25.62 21.76
CA CYS A 131 0.00 24.67 22.61
C CYS A 131 1.52 24.63 22.31
N GLY A 132 2.01 25.43 21.34
CA GLY A 132 3.42 25.54 21.02
C GLY A 132 4.09 24.18 20.76
N ALA A 133 5.20 23.90 21.45
CA ALA A 133 6.03 22.70 21.22
C ALA A 133 5.29 21.35 21.42
N TRP A 134 4.20 21.32 22.17
CA TRP A 134 3.43 20.10 22.45
C TRP A 134 2.31 19.84 21.43
N ALA A 135 2.04 20.77 20.54
CA ALA A 135 0.92 20.72 19.59
C ALA A 135 0.90 19.43 18.75
N SER A 136 2.02 19.10 18.13
CA SER A 136 2.11 17.93 17.26
C SER A 136 1.99 16.59 18.01
N ALA A 137 2.47 16.53 19.24
CA ALA A 137 2.32 15.36 20.10
C ALA A 137 0.86 15.20 20.56
N LEU A 138 0.22 16.28 20.98
CA LEU A 138 -1.16 16.30 21.43
C LEU A 138 -2.13 15.96 20.28
N SER A 139 -1.90 16.52 19.09
CA SER A 139 -2.69 16.20 17.89
C SER A 139 -2.65 14.70 17.57
N ARG A 140 -1.46 14.09 17.60
CA ARG A 140 -1.28 12.66 17.38
C ARG A 140 -1.96 11.81 18.46
N LEU A 141 -1.86 12.19 19.72
CA LEU A 141 -2.53 11.46 20.82
C LEU A 141 -4.05 11.51 20.67
N ILE A 142 -4.62 12.67 20.36
CA ILE A 142 -6.07 12.82 20.14
C ILE A 142 -6.48 11.97 18.94
N GLN A 143 -5.75 12.03 17.82
CA GLN A 143 -6.01 11.23 16.64
C GLN A 143 -6.02 9.73 16.97
N ILE A 144 -4.99 9.23 17.63
CA ILE A 144 -4.88 7.81 18.03
C ILE A 144 -6.05 7.42 18.94
N ALA A 145 -6.38 8.24 19.95
CA ALA A 145 -7.47 7.97 20.86
C ALA A 145 -8.82 7.84 20.15
N VAL A 146 -9.12 8.77 19.23
CA VAL A 146 -10.36 8.73 18.43
C VAL A 146 -10.41 7.52 17.52
N MET A 147 -9.30 7.19 16.83
CA MET A 147 -9.21 6.01 15.97
C MET A 147 -9.41 4.71 16.79
N LEU A 148 -8.83 4.62 18.00
CA LEU A 148 -9.05 3.48 18.89
C LEU A 148 -10.50 3.35 19.33
N VAL A 149 -11.19 4.47 19.61
CA VAL A 149 -12.63 4.44 19.93
C VAL A 149 -13.41 3.85 18.75
N PHE A 150 -13.19 4.31 17.52
CA PHE A 150 -13.84 3.72 16.34
C PHE A 150 -13.51 2.24 16.15
N ALA A 151 -12.26 1.84 16.37
CA ALA A 151 -11.85 0.44 16.28
C ALA A 151 -12.57 -0.43 17.32
N VAL A 152 -12.65 0.00 18.58
CA VAL A 152 -13.35 -0.71 19.64
C VAL A 152 -14.86 -0.77 19.39
N VAL A 153 -15.45 0.32 18.91
CA VAL A 153 -16.89 0.36 18.56
C VAL A 153 -17.17 -0.59 17.40
N SER A 154 -16.36 -0.57 16.35
CA SER A 154 -16.45 -1.49 15.21
C SER A 154 -16.37 -2.95 15.68
N TYR A 155 -15.35 -3.30 16.45
CA TYR A 155 -15.16 -4.65 16.98
C TYR A 155 -16.34 -5.14 17.81
N LYS A 156 -16.82 -4.31 18.75
CA LYS A 156 -17.93 -4.68 19.64
C LYS A 156 -19.29 -4.74 18.93
N ARG A 157 -19.51 -3.95 17.88
CA ARG A 157 -20.76 -3.90 17.14
C ARG A 157 -20.84 -4.92 15.99
N THR A 158 -19.74 -5.47 15.56
CA THR A 158 -19.73 -6.51 14.53
C THR A 158 -20.22 -7.83 15.12
N PRO A 159 -21.24 -8.47 14.53
CA PRO A 159 -21.73 -9.77 14.98
C PRO A 159 -20.61 -10.84 14.95
N LEU A 160 -20.65 -11.75 15.93
CA LEU A 160 -19.66 -12.82 16.07
C LEU A 160 -19.58 -13.69 14.81
N VAL A 161 -20.71 -13.94 14.17
CA VAL A 161 -20.78 -14.72 12.92
C VAL A 161 -19.88 -14.12 11.84
N ILE A 162 -19.85 -12.77 11.69
CA ILE A 162 -19.00 -12.10 10.71
C ILE A 162 -17.51 -12.26 11.07
N HIS A 163 -17.17 -12.24 12.36
CA HIS A 163 -15.80 -12.50 12.82
C HIS A 163 -15.36 -13.92 12.51
N GLU A 164 -16.22 -14.90 12.78
CA GLU A 164 -15.94 -16.32 12.53
C GLU A 164 -15.83 -16.62 11.03
N GLU A 165 -16.75 -16.14 10.23
CA GLU A 165 -16.72 -16.32 8.76
C GLU A 165 -15.50 -15.70 8.10
N ASN A 166 -15.02 -14.57 8.62
CA ASN A 166 -13.82 -13.90 8.12
C ASN A 166 -12.53 -14.38 8.82
N GLN A 167 -12.65 -15.35 9.76
CA GLN A 167 -11.52 -15.84 10.56
C GLN A 167 -10.72 -14.69 11.20
N PHE A 168 -11.45 -13.68 11.71
CA PHE A 168 -10.84 -12.49 12.26
C PHE A 168 -10.04 -12.82 13.52
N GLY A 169 -8.79 -12.35 13.59
CA GLY A 169 -7.91 -12.49 14.73
C GLY A 169 -6.94 -11.32 14.84
N PHE A 170 -6.46 -11.06 16.06
CA PHE A 170 -5.48 -10.00 16.30
C PHE A 170 -4.03 -10.40 15.99
N GLY A 171 -3.75 -11.71 15.71
CA GLY A 171 -2.42 -12.21 15.41
C GLY A 171 -1.71 -11.40 14.33
N PRO A 172 -2.27 -11.27 13.11
CA PRO A 172 -1.65 -10.49 12.03
C PRO A 172 -1.42 -9.02 12.38
N ILE A 173 -2.32 -8.41 13.16
CA ILE A 173 -2.20 -7.00 13.59
C ILE A 173 -1.02 -6.83 14.54
N ILE A 174 -0.85 -7.77 15.49
CA ILE A 174 0.26 -7.76 16.44
C ILE A 174 1.60 -7.99 15.73
N GLU A 175 1.65 -8.95 14.80
CA GLU A 175 2.85 -9.20 13.99
C GLU A 175 3.30 -7.95 13.23
N VAL A 176 2.37 -7.28 12.56
CA VAL A 176 2.63 -6.04 11.83
C VAL A 176 3.06 -4.92 12.79
N ALA A 177 2.42 -4.79 13.95
CA ALA A 177 2.79 -3.77 14.93
C ALA A 177 4.21 -3.97 15.48
N VAL A 178 4.59 -5.21 15.79
CA VAL A 178 5.95 -5.56 16.26
C VAL A 178 6.98 -5.32 15.16
N LEU A 179 6.67 -5.71 13.92
CA LEU A 179 7.51 -5.48 12.75
C LEU A 179 7.78 -3.98 12.56
N PHE A 180 6.74 -3.16 12.51
CA PHE A 180 6.89 -1.71 12.33
C PHE A 180 7.63 -1.05 13.49
N PHE A 181 7.40 -1.47 14.74
CA PHE A 181 8.15 -0.98 15.87
C PHE A 181 9.66 -1.21 15.71
N GLY A 182 10.06 -2.41 15.27
CA GLY A 182 11.45 -2.74 14.98
C GLY A 182 12.03 -1.93 13.81
N ILE A 183 11.29 -1.85 12.71
CA ILE A 183 11.71 -1.11 11.51
C ILE A 183 11.89 0.37 11.81
N PHE A 184 10.91 1.04 12.44
CA PHE A 184 11.00 2.46 12.74
C PHE A 184 12.11 2.77 13.73
N GLY A 185 12.34 1.90 14.73
CA GLY A 185 13.47 2.03 15.64
C GLY A 185 14.82 1.94 14.93
N ALA A 186 14.99 0.95 14.07
CA ALA A 186 16.23 0.75 13.30
C ALA A 186 16.47 1.87 12.25
N MET A 187 15.41 2.54 11.80
CA MET A 187 15.47 3.56 10.76
C MET A 187 16.02 4.92 11.26
N ILE A 188 15.91 5.22 12.55
CA ILE A 188 16.32 6.52 13.11
C ILE A 188 17.75 6.89 12.72
N PRO A 189 18.80 6.05 12.97
CA PRO A 189 20.17 6.39 12.59
C PRO A 189 20.37 6.45 11.06
N ALA A 190 19.64 5.66 10.29
CA ALA A 190 19.73 5.71 8.83
C ALA A 190 19.19 7.03 8.27
N LEU A 191 18.05 7.51 8.79
CA LEU A 191 17.48 8.79 8.36
C LEU A 191 18.37 9.97 8.72
N THR A 192 18.96 10.00 9.92
CA THR A 192 19.91 11.05 10.31
C THR A 192 21.16 11.07 9.45
N LEU A 193 21.66 9.91 9.05
CA LEU A 193 22.81 9.81 8.15
C LEU A 193 22.48 10.30 6.74
N LEU A 194 21.30 9.95 6.21
CA LEU A 194 20.82 10.39 4.90
C LEU A 194 20.56 11.90 4.87
N GLU A 195 20.01 12.46 5.94
CA GLU A 195 19.83 13.91 6.09
C GLU A 195 21.21 14.63 6.05
N ALA A 196 22.17 14.14 6.82
CA ALA A 196 23.51 14.75 6.90
C ALA A 196 24.31 14.62 5.56
N LYS A 197 24.14 13.52 4.82
CA LYS A 197 24.88 13.25 3.59
C LYS A 197 24.07 13.49 2.31
N GLY A 198 22.81 13.89 2.42
CA GLY A 198 21.92 14.06 1.26
C GLY A 198 22.46 15.01 0.21
N GLN A 199 23.12 16.09 0.62
CA GLN A 199 23.72 17.07 -0.30
C GLN A 199 24.91 16.53 -1.10
N THR A 200 25.54 15.44 -0.66
CA THR A 200 26.68 14.83 -1.36
C THR A 200 26.28 13.76 -2.38
N ILE A 201 25.03 13.31 -2.37
CA ILE A 201 24.52 12.28 -3.26
C ILE A 201 23.79 12.97 -4.42
N ALA A 202 24.40 12.99 -5.60
CA ALA A 202 23.86 13.69 -6.77
C ALA A 202 22.82 12.84 -7.53
N ILE A 203 21.58 12.74 -7.02
CA ILE A 203 20.47 12.21 -7.80
C ILE A 203 19.66 13.40 -8.31
N THR A 204 19.63 13.63 -9.62
CA THR A 204 19.02 14.82 -10.21
C THR A 204 17.70 14.54 -10.95
N HIS A 205 17.53 13.32 -11.45
CA HIS A 205 16.42 12.98 -12.32
C HIS A 205 15.31 12.19 -11.59
N PRO A 206 14.03 12.49 -11.84
CA PRO A 206 12.91 11.76 -11.24
C PRO A 206 12.95 10.26 -11.52
N TRP A 207 13.32 9.82 -12.74
CA TRP A 207 13.44 8.41 -13.06
C TRP A 207 14.46 7.67 -12.19
N ALA A 208 15.56 8.34 -11.81
CA ALA A 208 16.57 7.73 -10.93
C ALA A 208 16.00 7.54 -9.51
N TYR A 209 15.23 8.51 -8.98
CA TYR A 209 14.51 8.34 -7.73
C TYR A 209 13.51 7.21 -7.79
N PHE A 210 12.76 7.07 -8.89
CA PHE A 210 11.81 5.98 -9.10
C PHE A 210 12.47 4.60 -9.01
N TRP A 211 13.56 4.40 -9.77
CA TRP A 211 14.24 3.11 -9.81
C TRP A 211 15.02 2.80 -8.55
N LEU A 212 15.72 3.77 -7.96
CA LEU A 212 16.52 3.54 -6.75
C LEU A 212 15.62 3.29 -5.54
N SER A 213 14.58 4.09 -5.35
CA SER A 213 13.61 3.84 -4.27
C SER A 213 12.86 2.53 -4.50
N GLY A 214 12.47 2.25 -5.72
CA GLY A 214 11.78 1.02 -6.08
C GLY A 214 12.64 -0.23 -5.90
N PHE A 215 13.88 -0.20 -6.35
CA PHE A 215 14.81 -1.32 -6.13
C PHE A 215 14.99 -1.62 -4.64
N LEU A 216 15.19 -0.58 -3.84
CA LEU A 216 15.32 -0.77 -2.39
C LEU A 216 14.02 -1.29 -1.78
N SER A 217 12.85 -0.78 -2.19
CA SER A 217 11.53 -1.22 -1.73
C SER A 217 11.22 -2.67 -2.12
N SER A 218 11.85 -3.21 -3.15
CA SER A 218 11.69 -4.62 -3.53
C SER A 218 12.20 -5.59 -2.47
N PHE A 219 13.08 -5.15 -1.56
CA PHE A 219 13.71 -5.97 -0.52
C PHE A 219 13.50 -5.43 0.90
N LEU A 220 13.24 -4.14 1.02
CA LEU A 220 12.88 -3.47 2.27
C LEU A 220 11.45 -2.98 2.17
N ASP A 221 10.79 -2.82 3.32
CA ASP A 221 9.42 -2.29 3.37
C ASP A 221 9.29 -0.91 2.70
N ASN A 222 8.14 -0.65 2.11
CA ASN A 222 7.81 0.59 1.40
C ASN A 222 8.03 1.85 2.26
N ALA A 223 7.65 1.81 3.53
CA ALA A 223 7.63 2.96 4.42
C ALA A 223 9.03 3.50 4.72
N PRO A 224 10.01 2.69 5.18
CA PRO A 224 11.38 3.13 5.36
C PRO A 224 12.02 3.62 4.07
N THR A 225 11.75 2.94 2.97
CA THR A 225 12.29 3.30 1.66
C THR A 225 11.80 4.68 1.22
N TYR A 226 10.49 4.93 1.30
CA TYR A 226 9.92 6.24 0.98
C TYR A 226 10.53 7.35 1.82
N LEU A 227 10.57 7.20 3.14
CA LEU A 227 11.11 8.23 4.02
C LEU A 227 12.59 8.50 3.77
N SER A 228 13.38 7.46 3.50
CA SER A 228 14.81 7.60 3.19
C SER A 228 15.03 8.46 1.96
N TYR A 229 14.34 8.13 0.85
CA TYR A 229 14.51 8.87 -0.40
C TYR A 229 13.82 10.24 -0.38
N ALA A 230 12.69 10.40 0.31
CA ALA A 230 12.07 11.70 0.47
C ALA A 230 12.92 12.64 1.34
N SER A 231 13.55 12.13 2.40
CA SER A 231 14.49 12.90 3.23
C SER A 231 15.76 13.25 2.46
N LEU A 232 16.28 12.31 1.65
CA LEU A 232 17.40 12.55 0.76
C LEU A 232 17.09 13.67 -0.24
N ALA A 233 15.97 13.59 -0.92
CA ALA A 233 15.53 14.60 -1.89
C ALA A 233 15.31 15.97 -1.22
N ALA A 234 14.68 16.00 -0.05
CA ALA A 234 14.52 17.22 0.72
C ALA A 234 15.87 17.84 1.08
N GLY A 235 16.81 17.05 1.61
CA GLY A 235 18.16 17.52 1.95
C GLY A 235 18.93 18.08 0.75
N GLN A 236 18.83 17.45 -0.42
CA GLN A 236 19.46 17.92 -1.67
C GLN A 236 18.94 19.30 -2.10
N HIS A 237 17.69 19.60 -1.83
CA HIS A 237 17.05 20.85 -2.23
C HIS A 237 16.97 21.88 -1.07
N GLY A 238 17.66 21.63 0.03
CA GLY A 238 17.67 22.55 1.18
C GLY A 238 16.33 22.62 1.93
N ILE A 239 15.47 21.62 1.75
CA ILE A 239 14.16 21.49 2.40
C ILE A 239 14.33 20.64 3.66
N SER A 240 13.69 21.04 4.76
CA SER A 240 13.70 20.21 5.96
C SER A 240 12.92 18.91 5.73
N PRO A 241 13.49 17.74 6.07
CA PRO A 241 12.78 16.45 5.98
C PRO A 241 11.54 16.34 6.88
N SER A 242 11.34 17.28 7.80
CA SER A 242 10.11 17.38 8.58
C SER A 242 8.96 18.05 7.82
N HIS A 243 9.24 18.76 6.71
CA HIS A 243 8.30 19.54 5.92
C HIS A 243 8.29 19.08 4.45
N LEU A 244 7.93 17.80 4.21
CA LEU A 244 7.84 17.25 2.85
C LEU A 244 6.74 17.89 1.98
N GLY A 245 5.86 18.70 2.57
CA GLY A 245 4.91 19.53 1.84
C GLY A 245 5.58 20.52 0.90
N ASP A 246 6.74 21.05 1.29
CA ASP A 246 7.54 21.95 0.45
C ASP A 246 8.16 21.19 -0.74
N LEU A 247 8.60 19.95 -0.51
CA LEU A 247 9.05 19.08 -1.61
C LEU A 247 7.91 18.73 -2.57
N ALA A 248 6.70 18.50 -2.04
CA ALA A 248 5.51 18.23 -2.85
C ALA A 248 5.11 19.42 -3.73
N SER A 249 5.33 20.65 -3.26
CA SER A 249 4.99 21.89 -3.99
C SER A 249 6.06 22.29 -4.99
N GLN A 250 7.34 22.26 -4.59
CA GLN A 250 8.46 22.76 -5.40
C GLN A 250 9.01 21.70 -6.38
N TYR A 251 9.04 20.44 -5.96
CA TYR A 251 9.59 19.32 -6.74
C TYR A 251 8.59 18.14 -6.86
N PRO A 252 7.37 18.38 -7.35
CA PRO A 252 6.29 17.39 -7.35
C PRO A 252 6.63 16.12 -8.15
N LYS A 253 7.44 16.23 -9.21
CA LYS A 253 7.86 15.06 -10.01
C LYS A 253 8.80 14.14 -9.23
N ILE A 254 9.70 14.69 -8.43
CA ILE A 254 10.63 13.91 -7.60
C ILE A 254 9.85 13.14 -6.53
N LEU A 255 8.96 13.81 -5.80
CA LEU A 255 8.17 13.16 -4.77
C LEU A 255 7.20 12.12 -5.36
N ALA A 256 6.62 12.39 -6.55
CA ALA A 256 5.80 11.42 -7.26
C ALA A 256 6.61 10.17 -7.67
N ALA A 257 7.83 10.36 -8.16
CA ALA A 257 8.73 9.27 -8.52
C ALA A 257 9.08 8.38 -7.31
N ILE A 258 9.42 9.02 -6.18
CA ILE A 258 9.70 8.31 -4.91
C ILE A 258 8.45 7.56 -4.43
N SER A 259 7.29 8.19 -4.47
CA SER A 259 6.01 7.59 -4.05
C SER A 259 5.69 6.35 -4.90
N CYS A 260 5.76 6.50 -6.22
CA CYS A 260 5.48 5.39 -7.14
C CYS A 260 6.53 4.28 -7.03
N GLY A 261 7.81 4.62 -6.98
CA GLY A 261 8.88 3.64 -6.84
C GLY A 261 8.73 2.82 -5.56
N SER A 262 8.57 3.49 -4.43
CA SER A 262 8.43 2.83 -3.13
C SER A 262 7.19 1.94 -3.04
N VAL A 263 6.03 2.40 -3.55
CA VAL A 263 4.78 1.64 -3.46
C VAL A 263 4.73 0.53 -4.52
N PHE A 264 5.01 0.83 -5.77
CA PHE A 264 4.86 -0.13 -6.86
C PHE A 264 5.85 -1.29 -6.79
N MET A 265 7.13 -0.98 -6.56
CA MET A 265 8.16 -2.01 -6.58
C MET A 265 8.24 -2.82 -5.28
N GLY A 266 7.51 -2.45 -4.23
CA GLY A 266 7.22 -3.32 -3.11
C GLY A 266 6.55 -4.62 -3.53
N ALA A 267 5.83 -4.61 -4.66
CA ALA A 267 5.25 -5.80 -5.27
C ALA A 267 6.27 -6.76 -5.92
N ASN A 268 7.53 -6.39 -6.09
CA ASN A 268 8.51 -7.22 -6.81
C ASN A 268 8.91 -8.49 -6.04
N SER A 269 8.77 -8.49 -4.72
CA SER A 269 9.06 -9.67 -3.91
C SER A 269 8.02 -9.88 -2.81
N TYR A 270 8.03 -11.05 -2.17
CA TYR A 270 7.17 -11.31 -1.01
C TYR A 270 7.54 -10.49 0.23
N ILE A 271 8.79 -10.05 0.34
CA ILE A 271 9.30 -9.29 1.50
C ILE A 271 9.31 -7.78 1.28
N GLY A 272 9.05 -7.31 0.06
CA GLY A 272 9.05 -5.88 -0.26
C GLY A 272 7.92 -5.08 0.38
N ASN A 273 6.86 -5.76 0.82
CA ASN A 273 5.77 -5.14 1.58
C ASN A 273 5.13 -6.18 2.51
N GLY A 274 4.85 -5.82 3.76
CA GLY A 274 4.25 -6.70 4.76
C GLY A 274 2.98 -7.45 4.29
N PRO A 275 2.01 -6.78 3.64
CA PRO A 275 0.84 -7.43 3.06
C PRO A 275 1.13 -8.57 2.09
N ASN A 276 2.23 -8.52 1.33
CA ASN A 276 2.57 -9.55 0.36
C ASN A 276 2.78 -10.91 1.02
N PHE A 277 3.55 -10.91 2.09
CA PHE A 277 3.84 -12.12 2.86
C PHE A 277 2.57 -12.67 3.52
N MET A 278 1.74 -11.78 4.07
CA MET A 278 0.47 -12.16 4.72
C MET A 278 -0.51 -12.77 3.71
N VAL A 279 -0.67 -12.18 2.52
CA VAL A 279 -1.52 -12.71 1.46
C VAL A 279 -1.04 -14.08 1.00
N ARG A 280 0.28 -14.26 0.85
CA ARG A 280 0.87 -15.57 0.56
C ARG A 280 0.53 -16.59 1.65
N ALA A 281 0.74 -16.26 2.92
CA ALA A 281 0.48 -17.17 4.04
C ALA A 281 -0.99 -17.59 4.09
N ILE A 282 -1.92 -16.65 3.90
CA ILE A 282 -3.36 -16.94 3.83
C ILE A 282 -3.70 -17.85 2.65
N ALA A 283 -3.08 -17.62 1.48
CA ALA A 283 -3.30 -18.46 0.31
C ALA A 283 -2.80 -19.90 0.52
N GLU A 284 -1.61 -20.06 1.14
CA GLU A 284 -1.06 -21.38 1.47
C GLU A 284 -1.91 -22.10 2.53
N GLN A 285 -2.43 -21.41 3.54
CA GLN A 285 -3.42 -21.96 4.49
C GLN A 285 -4.70 -22.42 3.79
N ALA A 286 -5.16 -21.68 2.76
CA ALA A 286 -6.28 -22.06 1.91
C ALA A 286 -5.91 -23.13 0.86
N ARG A 287 -4.76 -23.81 1.01
CA ARG A 287 -4.25 -24.87 0.13
C ARG A 287 -4.02 -24.45 -1.33
N VAL A 288 -3.76 -23.17 -1.56
CA VAL A 288 -3.31 -22.68 -2.86
C VAL A 288 -1.78 -22.80 -2.93
N LYS A 289 -1.29 -23.56 -3.91
CA LYS A 289 0.16 -23.74 -4.12
C LYS A 289 0.74 -22.43 -4.67
N MET A 290 1.39 -21.65 -3.82
CA MET A 290 2.02 -20.40 -4.24
C MET A 290 3.39 -20.64 -4.88
N PRO A 291 3.83 -19.76 -5.80
CA PRO A 291 5.19 -19.80 -6.33
C PRO A 291 6.23 -19.69 -5.22
N SER A 292 7.37 -20.37 -5.39
CA SER A 292 8.54 -20.15 -4.52
C SER A 292 8.98 -18.68 -4.59
N PHE A 293 9.85 -18.26 -3.67
CA PHE A 293 10.36 -16.88 -3.67
C PHE A 293 10.95 -16.46 -5.04
N GLY A 294 11.85 -17.29 -5.60
CA GLY A 294 12.40 -17.04 -6.93
C GLY A 294 11.37 -17.14 -8.05
N GLY A 295 10.42 -18.09 -7.94
CA GLY A 295 9.31 -18.20 -8.90
C GLY A 295 8.41 -16.96 -8.91
N TYR A 296 8.13 -16.37 -7.75
CA TYR A 296 7.39 -15.11 -7.67
C TYR A 296 8.18 -13.94 -8.29
N MET A 297 9.48 -13.86 -8.02
CA MET A 297 10.34 -12.83 -8.62
C MET A 297 10.43 -12.96 -10.15
N LEU A 298 10.31 -14.15 -10.71
CA LEU A 298 10.19 -14.33 -12.17
C LEU A 298 8.86 -13.77 -12.69
N TRP A 299 7.75 -13.98 -11.98
CA TRP A 299 6.46 -13.38 -12.32
C TRP A 299 6.53 -11.86 -12.28
N SER A 300 7.03 -11.28 -11.18
CA SER A 300 7.15 -9.84 -11.04
C SER A 300 8.14 -9.24 -12.04
N GLY A 301 9.28 -9.88 -12.27
CA GLY A 301 10.25 -9.47 -13.27
C GLY A 301 9.68 -9.46 -14.69
N ALA A 302 8.92 -10.50 -15.07
CA ALA A 302 8.34 -10.59 -16.40
C ALA A 302 7.17 -9.62 -16.64
N ILE A 303 6.41 -9.28 -15.61
CA ILE A 303 5.19 -8.47 -15.72
C ILE A 303 5.43 -7.03 -15.25
N LEU A 304 5.94 -6.84 -14.02
CA LEU A 304 6.02 -5.51 -13.42
C LEU A 304 7.17 -4.68 -14.01
N ILE A 305 8.35 -5.28 -14.26
CA ILE A 305 9.48 -4.51 -14.76
C ILE A 305 9.20 -3.86 -16.14
N PRO A 306 8.63 -4.57 -17.15
CA PRO A 306 8.21 -3.93 -18.39
C PRO A 306 7.19 -2.80 -18.19
N VAL A 307 6.22 -2.98 -17.29
CA VAL A 307 5.25 -1.93 -16.96
C VAL A 307 5.94 -0.73 -16.33
N PHE A 308 6.88 -0.93 -15.42
CA PHE A 308 7.60 0.16 -14.76
C PHE A 308 8.56 0.90 -15.72
N ILE A 309 9.17 0.19 -16.67
CA ILE A 309 9.93 0.82 -17.77
C ILE A 309 9.02 1.73 -18.58
N LEU A 310 7.84 1.24 -18.97
CA LEU A 310 6.87 2.05 -19.70
C LEU A 310 6.43 3.29 -18.87
N MET A 311 6.14 3.12 -17.58
CA MET A 311 5.78 4.25 -16.68
C MET A 311 6.92 5.27 -16.59
N THR A 312 8.16 4.82 -16.57
CA THR A 312 9.33 5.70 -16.54
C THR A 312 9.38 6.61 -17.79
N PHE A 313 9.18 6.05 -18.97
CA PHE A 313 9.19 6.84 -20.21
C PHE A 313 8.02 7.84 -20.34
N ILE A 314 6.88 7.50 -19.74
CA ILE A 314 5.67 8.34 -19.86
C ILE A 314 5.67 9.47 -18.82
N PHE A 315 6.13 9.22 -17.60
CA PHE A 315 5.89 10.13 -16.47
C PHE A 315 7.16 10.73 -15.85
N PHE A 316 8.31 10.07 -15.98
CA PHE A 316 9.56 10.41 -15.29
C PHE A 316 10.72 10.62 -16.27
#